data_1d770eb17f9858ba38b473bedcb7be2a
#
_entry.id   1d770eb17f9858ba38b473bedcb7be2a
#
_cell.length_a   1.000
_cell.length_b   1.000
_cell.length_c   1.000
_cell.angle_alpha   90.00
_cell.angle_beta   90.00
_cell.angle_gamma   90.00
#
_symmetry.space_group_name_H-M   'P 1'
#
loop_
_entity.id
_entity.type
_entity.pdbx_description
1 polymer ?
#
loop_
_entity_poly.entity_id
_entity_poly.type
_entity_poly.pdbx_seq_one_letter_code
_entity_poly.pdbx_strand_id
1 'polypeptide(L)'
;MKKVLAAALCGAVMFLLPGCGGERLPYAREMGDMALMRTMGVDTGEGGAEQLHVTVSSGRRARGLQGEAEPPLVLSAERESISSAFLAMQGLSDSYVFYGHVDQLLLGEELSRRGILETLQYFSQDQELGMGTQVWIVRGGTAAEAISAEQERGVESRLSTIQTDSEMGMAGMTRTVGETLTSLMEDGSAYLPGLVPGEDGALLEAGYGVVKDGMLAGWLTGEQARGLELAAEQVGADILELETRGGGAAVRVTAVSVSCVPEFSGERLTGLELACRRSLRAEESWGEPEPAELCAAAEERETARISAALEQLKGWNADCLGLARRAGQMESARWNALRAQWPEVFPELEIQVTVQASLLAA
;
A
#
# COMPACT_ATOMS: atom_id res chain seq x y z
N MET A 1 73.64 -16.59 -2.50
CA MET A 1 73.16 -16.03 -1.20
C MET A 1 71.94 -15.14 -1.35
N LYS A 2 71.91 -14.08 -2.19
CA LYS A 2 70.75 -13.16 -2.31
C LYS A 2 69.45 -13.83 -2.73
N LYS A 3 69.45 -14.82 -3.65
CA LYS A 3 68.24 -15.55 -4.10
C LYS A 3 67.67 -16.47 -3.01
N VAL A 4 68.50 -17.08 -2.16
CA VAL A 4 68.08 -17.92 -1.04
C VAL A 4 67.47 -17.09 0.07
N LEU A 5 68.04 -15.91 0.33
CA LEU A 5 67.51 -14.97 1.31
C LEU A 5 66.15 -14.39 0.90
N ALA A 6 65.95 -14.11 -0.40
CA ALA A 6 64.69 -13.65 -0.94
C ALA A 6 63.60 -14.72 -0.85
N ALA A 7 63.95 -15.99 -1.17
CA ALA A 7 63.02 -17.10 -1.03
C ALA A 7 62.62 -17.38 0.42
N ALA A 8 63.55 -17.28 1.36
CA ALA A 8 63.27 -17.41 2.79
C ALA A 8 62.38 -16.26 3.33
N LEU A 9 62.61 -15.02 2.82
CA LEU A 9 61.78 -13.87 3.19
C LEU A 9 60.35 -13.97 2.64
N CYS A 10 60.18 -14.42 1.41
CA CYS A 10 58.86 -14.69 0.83
C CYS A 10 58.11 -15.82 1.56
N GLY A 11 58.83 -16.88 1.96
CA GLY A 11 58.26 -17.94 2.79
C GLY A 11 57.82 -17.45 4.18
N ALA A 12 58.63 -16.62 4.82
CA ALA A 12 58.31 -16.03 6.13
C ALA A 12 57.11 -15.07 6.05
N VAL A 13 56.98 -14.30 4.95
CA VAL A 13 55.81 -13.39 4.73
C VAL A 13 54.53 -14.22 4.45
N MET A 14 54.60 -15.35 3.76
CA MET A 14 53.44 -16.25 3.59
C MET A 14 52.97 -16.88 4.89
N PHE A 15 53.86 -17.13 5.86
CA PHE A 15 53.48 -17.62 7.19
C PHE A 15 53.01 -16.54 8.15
N LEU A 16 53.28 -15.26 7.86
CA LEU A 16 52.81 -14.11 8.66
C LEU A 16 51.52 -13.50 8.13
N LEU A 17 51.05 -13.88 6.95
CA LEU A 17 49.71 -13.55 6.54
C LEU A 17 48.75 -14.44 7.35
N PRO A 18 48.00 -13.89 8.33
CA PRO A 18 46.91 -14.64 8.92
C PRO A 18 46.00 -14.98 7.76
N GLY A 19 45.99 -16.25 7.34
CA GLY A 19 44.94 -16.73 6.47
C GLY A 19 43.61 -16.24 7.06
N CYS A 20 42.62 -15.94 6.24
CA CYS A 20 41.26 -15.70 6.67
C CYS A 20 40.73 -16.92 7.45
N GLY A 21 41.34 -17.16 8.63
CA GLY A 21 40.76 -17.98 9.67
C GLY A 21 39.51 -17.24 10.09
N GLY A 22 38.37 -17.85 9.86
CA GLY A 22 37.07 -17.28 10.12
C GLY A 22 36.89 -16.91 11.59
N GLU A 23 37.49 -15.80 12.00
CA GLU A 23 36.99 -15.06 13.13
C GLU A 23 35.63 -14.56 12.69
N ARG A 24 34.59 -15.34 13.02
CA ARG A 24 33.23 -14.88 12.91
C ARG A 24 33.16 -13.55 13.62
N LEU A 25 32.83 -12.49 12.89
CA LEU A 25 32.51 -11.21 13.51
C LEU A 25 31.59 -11.50 14.70
N PRO A 26 31.83 -10.92 15.89
CA PRO A 26 30.92 -11.07 17.00
C PRO A 26 29.51 -10.74 16.48
N TYR A 27 28.58 -11.66 16.65
CA TYR A 27 27.21 -11.58 16.13
C TYR A 27 27.00 -11.89 14.63
N ALA A 28 28.02 -12.23 13.84
CA ALA A 28 27.82 -12.73 12.49
C ALA A 28 27.05 -14.06 12.54
N ARG A 29 25.90 -14.13 11.85
CA ARG A 29 25.08 -15.33 11.71
C ARG A 29 25.08 -15.76 10.25
N GLU A 30 25.06 -17.07 10.01
CA GLU A 30 24.89 -17.57 8.66
C GLU A 30 23.40 -17.43 8.28
N MET A 31 23.13 -17.11 7.01
CA MET A 31 21.74 -16.96 6.53
C MET A 31 20.89 -18.22 6.76
N GLY A 32 21.54 -19.41 6.79
CA GLY A 32 20.88 -20.67 7.10
C GLY A 32 20.37 -20.79 8.54
N ASP A 33 20.92 -19.99 9.46
CA ASP A 33 20.54 -19.99 10.88
C ASP A 33 19.49 -18.90 11.19
N MET A 34 19.00 -18.21 10.16
CA MET A 34 18.07 -17.08 10.30
C MET A 34 16.69 -17.44 9.74
N ALA A 35 15.64 -17.07 10.48
CA ALA A 35 14.29 -17.05 9.98
C ALA A 35 13.97 -15.64 9.47
N LEU A 36 13.97 -15.46 8.15
CA LEU A 36 13.72 -14.18 7.52
C LEU A 36 12.22 -13.92 7.46
N MET A 37 11.71 -12.99 8.25
CA MET A 37 10.30 -12.62 8.23
C MET A 37 10.01 -11.72 7.03
N ARG A 38 8.91 -12.00 6.32
CA ARG A 38 8.47 -11.28 5.12
C ARG A 38 7.19 -10.50 5.37
N THR A 39 6.33 -11.02 6.23
CA THR A 39 5.05 -10.40 6.55
C THR A 39 4.93 -10.20 8.05
N MET A 40 4.39 -9.06 8.44
CA MET A 40 4.00 -8.75 9.80
C MET A 40 2.51 -8.40 9.84
N GLY A 41 1.78 -8.99 10.76
CA GLY A 41 0.41 -8.66 11.10
C GLY A 41 0.36 -8.00 12.48
N VAL A 42 -0.47 -6.99 12.64
CA VAL A 42 -0.72 -6.34 13.92
C VAL A 42 -2.23 -6.21 14.13
N ASP A 43 -2.68 -6.75 15.25
CA ASP A 43 -4.06 -6.76 15.69
C ASP A 43 -4.17 -6.22 17.12
N THR A 44 -5.39 -5.95 17.56
CA THR A 44 -5.67 -5.72 18.98
C THR A 44 -5.56 -7.02 19.74
N GLY A 45 -4.90 -7.01 20.91
CA GLY A 45 -4.82 -8.18 21.78
C GLY A 45 -6.11 -8.42 22.55
N GLU A 46 -6.30 -9.65 23.03
CA GLU A 46 -7.45 -10.05 23.84
C GLU A 46 -7.39 -9.47 25.27
N GLY A 47 -6.19 -9.14 25.76
CA GLY A 47 -5.96 -8.62 27.12
C GLY A 47 -6.40 -7.18 27.38
N GLY A 48 -6.96 -6.49 26.39
CA GLY A 48 -7.47 -5.13 26.50
C GLY A 48 -6.92 -4.15 25.47
N ALA A 49 -7.32 -2.89 25.60
CA ALA A 49 -7.03 -1.85 24.59
C ALA A 49 -5.54 -1.52 24.42
N GLU A 50 -4.70 -1.84 25.39
CA GLU A 50 -3.26 -1.54 25.38
C GLU A 50 -2.43 -2.73 24.87
N GLN A 51 -3.05 -3.89 24.60
CA GLN A 51 -2.31 -5.05 24.09
C GLN A 51 -2.43 -5.18 22.58
N LEU A 52 -1.29 -5.51 21.96
CA LEU A 52 -1.17 -5.83 20.56
C LEU A 52 -0.96 -7.33 20.39
N HIS A 53 -1.65 -7.92 19.43
CA HIS A 53 -1.35 -9.25 18.93
C HIS A 53 -0.51 -9.11 17.66
N VAL A 54 0.78 -9.45 17.74
CA VAL A 54 1.72 -9.35 16.62
C VAL A 54 1.97 -10.74 16.07
N THR A 55 1.74 -10.92 14.77
CA THR A 55 2.00 -12.17 14.03
C THR A 55 3.02 -11.90 12.94
N VAL A 56 4.03 -12.77 12.81
CA VAL A 56 5.00 -12.67 11.70
C VAL A 56 5.06 -13.97 10.93
N SER A 57 5.29 -13.86 9.63
CA SER A 57 5.43 -15.01 8.73
C SER A 57 6.70 -14.87 7.90
N SER A 58 7.47 -15.96 7.83
CA SER A 58 8.57 -16.06 6.88
C SER A 58 8.03 -16.39 5.49
N GLY A 59 8.78 -16.06 4.44
CA GLY A 59 8.51 -16.63 3.12
C GLY A 59 8.71 -18.16 3.09
N ARG A 60 8.26 -18.79 2.02
CA ARG A 60 8.54 -20.22 1.79
C ARG A 60 10.05 -20.48 1.84
N ARG A 61 10.47 -21.44 2.64
CA ARG A 61 11.88 -21.81 2.76
C ARG A 61 12.22 -22.88 1.75
N ALA A 62 13.27 -22.63 0.94
CA ALA A 62 13.85 -23.68 0.11
C ALA A 62 14.96 -24.39 0.92
N ARG A 63 14.83 -25.69 1.12
CA ARG A 63 15.90 -26.52 1.69
C ARG A 63 16.80 -27.04 0.57
N GLY A 64 17.95 -26.39 0.37
CA GLY A 64 18.99 -26.83 -0.58
C GLY A 64 18.56 -26.71 -2.05
N LEU A 65 19.45 -27.14 -2.96
CA LEU A 65 19.26 -27.06 -4.41
C LEU A 65 18.16 -27.98 -4.99
N GLN A 66 17.64 -28.94 -4.22
CA GLN A 66 16.64 -29.92 -4.64
C GLN A 66 15.61 -30.25 -3.54
N GLY A 67 15.55 -29.49 -2.46
CA GLY A 67 14.64 -29.73 -1.35
C GLY A 67 13.21 -29.29 -1.64
N GLU A 68 12.22 -30.00 -1.11
CA GLU A 68 10.84 -29.58 -1.07
C GLU A 68 10.75 -28.26 -0.28
N ALA A 69 9.92 -27.31 -0.76
CA ALA A 69 9.71 -26.05 -0.06
C ALA A 69 8.99 -26.33 1.26
N GLU A 70 9.60 -25.91 2.37
CA GLU A 70 8.94 -25.97 3.68
C GLU A 70 7.88 -24.88 3.79
N PRO A 71 6.77 -25.14 4.53
CA PRO A 71 5.79 -24.11 4.82
C PRO A 71 6.43 -22.95 5.57
N PRO A 72 5.86 -21.74 5.46
CA PRO A 72 6.32 -20.58 6.21
C PRO A 72 6.31 -20.82 7.71
N LEU A 73 7.33 -20.31 8.40
CA LEU A 73 7.32 -20.22 9.86
C LEU A 73 6.40 -19.07 10.24
N VAL A 74 5.37 -19.35 11.04
CA VAL A 74 4.50 -18.35 11.61
C VAL A 74 4.72 -18.30 13.12
N LEU A 75 4.98 -17.11 13.64
CA LEU A 75 5.15 -16.84 15.07
C LEU A 75 4.20 -15.72 15.47
N SER A 76 3.64 -15.81 16.68
CA SER A 76 2.81 -14.74 17.23
C SER A 76 3.08 -14.53 18.72
N ALA A 77 2.85 -13.30 19.17
CA ALA A 77 2.91 -12.94 20.57
C ALA A 77 1.95 -11.80 20.89
N GLU A 78 1.34 -11.86 22.06
CA GLU A 78 0.49 -10.79 22.58
C GLU A 78 1.27 -10.01 23.63
N ARG A 79 1.50 -8.70 23.41
CA ARG A 79 2.29 -7.82 24.27
C ARG A 79 1.80 -6.36 24.14
N GLU A 80 2.26 -5.52 25.05
CA GLU A 80 1.96 -4.08 25.05
C GLU A 80 2.73 -3.30 23.95
N SER A 81 3.76 -3.88 23.35
CA SER A 81 4.54 -3.24 22.29
C SER A 81 5.06 -4.24 21.27
N ILE A 82 5.32 -3.76 20.04
CA ILE A 82 5.90 -4.57 18.95
C ILE A 82 7.29 -5.09 19.35
N SER A 83 8.13 -4.26 19.98
CA SER A 83 9.47 -4.67 20.43
C SER A 83 9.41 -5.82 21.46
N SER A 84 8.48 -5.76 22.40
CA SER A 84 8.33 -6.84 23.40
C SER A 84 7.72 -8.10 22.79
N ALA A 85 6.88 -7.97 21.74
CA ALA A 85 6.39 -9.09 20.96
C ALA A 85 7.55 -9.75 20.17
N PHE A 86 8.43 -8.99 19.55
CA PHE A 86 9.61 -9.50 18.84
C PHE A 86 10.52 -10.30 19.78
N LEU A 87 10.79 -9.76 20.97
CA LEU A 87 11.60 -10.47 21.97
C LEU A 87 10.94 -11.79 22.42
N ALA A 88 9.62 -11.79 22.61
CA ALA A 88 8.88 -12.99 22.96
C ALA A 88 8.92 -14.03 21.84
N MET A 89 8.74 -13.63 20.58
CA MET A 89 8.79 -14.52 19.43
C MET A 89 10.20 -15.11 19.22
N GLN A 90 11.26 -14.35 19.52
CA GLN A 90 12.62 -14.88 19.49
C GLN A 90 12.78 -16.06 20.45
N GLY A 91 12.13 -16.02 21.60
CA GLY A 91 12.13 -17.12 22.58
C GLY A 91 11.35 -18.38 22.14
N LEU A 92 10.51 -18.25 21.10
CA LEU A 92 9.73 -19.37 20.53
C LEU A 92 10.39 -20.03 19.34
N SER A 93 11.48 -19.45 18.82
CA SER A 93 12.14 -19.93 17.60
C SER A 93 13.51 -20.52 17.89
N ASP A 94 13.81 -21.67 17.25
CA ASP A 94 15.14 -22.28 17.25
C ASP A 94 16.14 -21.51 16.37
N SER A 95 15.63 -20.68 15.45
CA SER A 95 16.41 -19.84 14.55
C SER A 95 16.40 -18.39 15.04
N TYR A 96 17.41 -17.61 14.63
CA TYR A 96 17.36 -16.16 14.82
C TYR A 96 16.26 -15.57 13.95
N VAL A 97 15.28 -14.92 14.57
CA VAL A 97 14.18 -14.24 13.86
C VAL A 97 14.67 -12.87 13.40
N PHE A 98 14.71 -12.69 12.08
CA PHE A 98 15.19 -11.45 11.46
C PHE A 98 14.05 -10.72 10.77
N TYR A 99 13.79 -9.49 11.16
CA TYR A 99 12.65 -8.69 10.70
C TYR A 99 13.00 -7.74 9.55
N GLY A 100 14.28 -7.55 9.22
CA GLY A 100 14.74 -6.62 8.19
C GLY A 100 14.32 -6.95 6.76
N HIS A 101 13.60 -8.05 6.56
CA HIS A 101 13.00 -8.44 5.28
C HIS A 101 11.47 -8.34 5.28
N VAL A 102 10.86 -7.74 6.31
CA VAL A 102 9.41 -7.50 6.33
C VAL A 102 9.10 -6.45 5.27
N ASP A 103 8.44 -6.88 4.21
CA ASP A 103 8.01 -6.06 3.08
C ASP A 103 6.49 -5.91 3.00
N GLN A 104 5.73 -6.63 3.85
CA GLN A 104 4.28 -6.58 3.92
C GLN A 104 3.82 -6.39 5.38
N LEU A 105 3.03 -5.34 5.62
CA LEU A 105 2.38 -5.05 6.91
C LEU A 105 0.87 -5.17 6.76
N LEU A 106 0.25 -6.08 7.50
CA LEU A 106 -1.19 -6.25 7.60
C LEU A 106 -1.69 -5.68 8.92
N LEU A 107 -2.74 -4.88 8.86
CA LEU A 107 -3.40 -4.29 10.01
C LEU A 107 -4.82 -4.87 10.13
N GLY A 108 -5.18 -5.41 11.27
CA GLY A 108 -6.55 -5.84 11.53
C GLY A 108 -7.52 -4.66 11.55
N GLU A 109 -8.78 -4.87 11.17
CA GLU A 109 -9.75 -3.78 11.09
C GLU A 109 -10.01 -3.13 12.45
N GLU A 110 -10.09 -3.92 13.52
CA GLU A 110 -10.33 -3.38 14.86
C GLU A 110 -9.18 -2.49 15.33
N LEU A 111 -7.93 -2.91 15.13
CA LEU A 111 -6.75 -2.07 15.37
C LEU A 111 -6.82 -0.80 14.54
N SER A 112 -7.18 -0.93 13.26
CA SER A 112 -7.25 0.22 12.35
C SER A 112 -8.31 1.24 12.79
N ARG A 113 -9.42 0.79 13.39
CA ARG A 113 -10.44 1.68 13.97
C ARG A 113 -9.98 2.36 15.25
N ARG A 114 -9.11 1.73 16.04
CA ARG A 114 -8.53 2.33 17.25
C ARG A 114 -7.41 3.30 16.96
N GLY A 115 -6.54 2.96 16.00
CA GLY A 115 -5.43 3.81 15.57
C GLY A 115 -4.23 3.01 15.07
N ILE A 116 -3.70 3.43 13.93
CA ILE A 116 -2.56 2.78 13.28
C ILE A 116 -1.25 3.57 13.40
N LEU A 117 -1.35 4.81 13.90
CA LEU A 117 -0.22 5.75 13.84
C LEU A 117 0.99 5.24 14.60
N GLU A 118 0.81 4.68 15.80
CA GLU A 118 1.89 4.13 16.62
C GLU A 118 2.59 2.95 15.93
N THR A 119 1.80 2.06 15.29
CA THR A 119 2.34 0.95 14.50
C THR A 119 3.18 1.45 13.33
N LEU A 120 2.68 2.43 12.57
CA LEU A 120 3.43 3.00 11.44
C LEU A 120 4.67 3.77 11.89
N GLN A 121 4.59 4.52 13.01
CA GLN A 121 5.71 5.23 13.59
C GLN A 121 6.81 4.28 14.07
N TYR A 122 6.46 3.09 14.56
CA TYR A 122 7.43 2.08 14.93
C TYR A 122 8.36 1.73 13.76
N PHE A 123 7.83 1.58 12.54
CA PHE A 123 8.63 1.35 11.33
C PHE A 123 9.62 2.49 11.03
N SER A 124 9.27 3.72 11.38
CA SER A 124 10.17 4.87 11.17
C SER A 124 11.29 4.97 12.20
N GLN A 125 11.16 4.29 13.32
CA GLN A 125 12.10 4.33 14.46
C GLN A 125 12.98 3.09 14.53
N ASP A 126 12.51 1.97 14.01
CA ASP A 126 13.26 0.71 14.00
C ASP A 126 14.32 0.72 12.90
N GLN A 127 15.49 0.13 13.20
CA GLN A 127 16.63 0.13 12.29
C GLN A 127 16.58 -0.99 11.25
N GLU A 128 15.80 -2.03 11.50
CA GLU A 128 15.67 -3.19 10.61
C GLU A 128 14.48 -3.04 9.66
N LEU A 129 13.38 -2.44 10.12
CA LEU A 129 12.15 -2.29 9.33
C LEU A 129 12.25 -1.14 8.32
N GLY A 130 11.65 -1.33 7.16
CA GLY A 130 11.75 -0.39 6.04
C GLY A 130 10.49 0.47 5.85
N MET A 131 10.67 1.75 5.54
CA MET A 131 9.58 2.66 5.14
C MET A 131 8.93 2.27 3.79
N GLY A 132 9.59 1.42 3.00
CA GLY A 132 9.07 0.85 1.76
C GLY A 132 8.15 -0.35 1.95
N THR A 133 7.92 -0.81 3.18
CA THR A 133 6.98 -1.90 3.50
C THR A 133 5.57 -1.53 3.04
N GLN A 134 4.91 -2.41 2.30
CA GLN A 134 3.53 -2.25 1.85
C GLN A 134 2.56 -2.40 3.02
N VAL A 135 1.51 -1.58 3.06
CA VAL A 135 0.53 -1.58 4.15
C VAL A 135 -0.84 -1.96 3.62
N TRP A 136 -1.51 -2.85 4.33
CA TRP A 136 -2.84 -3.37 4.02
C TRP A 136 -3.73 -3.36 5.26
N ILE A 137 -5.04 -3.15 5.09
CA ILE A 137 -6.02 -3.36 6.16
C ILE A 137 -6.84 -4.62 5.84
N VAL A 138 -6.93 -5.54 6.77
CA VAL A 138 -7.78 -6.74 6.65
C VAL A 138 -9.20 -6.37 7.01
N ARG A 139 -10.08 -6.30 6.03
CA ARG A 139 -11.47 -5.89 6.20
C ARG A 139 -12.29 -7.02 6.82
N GLY A 140 -12.97 -6.70 7.92
CA GLY A 140 -13.86 -7.63 8.63
C GLY A 140 -13.15 -8.75 9.37
N GLY A 141 -11.81 -8.67 9.54
CA GLY A 141 -11.02 -9.72 10.16
C GLY A 141 -9.73 -9.23 10.81
N THR A 142 -8.90 -10.16 11.20
CA THR A 142 -7.59 -9.93 11.80
C THR A 142 -6.46 -10.19 10.81
N ALA A 143 -5.33 -9.54 11.02
CA ALA A 143 -4.11 -9.79 10.26
C ALA A 143 -3.60 -11.23 10.50
N ALA A 144 -3.74 -11.74 11.72
CA ALA A 144 -3.36 -13.10 12.08
C ALA A 144 -4.16 -14.14 11.27
N GLU A 145 -5.48 -13.96 11.13
CA GLU A 145 -6.33 -14.82 10.29
C GLU A 145 -5.92 -14.77 8.82
N ALA A 146 -5.65 -13.57 8.28
CA ALA A 146 -5.21 -13.39 6.91
C ALA A 146 -3.86 -14.08 6.63
N ILE A 147 -2.90 -13.99 7.55
CA ILE A 147 -1.61 -14.69 7.46
C ILE A 147 -1.80 -16.20 7.51
N SER A 148 -2.70 -16.68 8.37
CA SER A 148 -2.95 -18.11 8.56
C SER A 148 -3.72 -18.74 7.40
N ALA A 149 -4.57 -17.98 6.71
CA ALA A 149 -5.34 -18.45 5.56
C ALA A 149 -4.44 -18.88 4.38
N GLU A 150 -3.29 -18.24 4.18
CA GLU A 150 -2.34 -18.52 3.11
C GLU A 150 -1.12 -19.37 3.57
N GLN A 151 -1.29 -20.17 4.61
CA GLN A 151 -0.19 -20.88 5.29
C GLN A 151 0.61 -21.84 4.37
N GLU A 152 -0.03 -22.44 3.37
CA GLU A 152 0.66 -23.38 2.46
C GLU A 152 1.53 -22.68 1.41
N ARG A 153 1.09 -21.52 0.93
CA ARG A 153 1.75 -20.78 -0.15
C ARG A 153 2.63 -19.64 0.35
N GLY A 154 2.34 -19.14 1.56
CA GLY A 154 2.91 -17.93 2.12
C GLY A 154 2.17 -16.69 1.64
N VAL A 155 1.64 -15.93 2.59
CA VAL A 155 0.86 -14.71 2.33
C VAL A 155 1.66 -13.67 1.52
N GLU A 156 2.97 -13.57 1.75
CA GLU A 156 3.85 -12.65 1.05
C GLU A 156 3.86 -12.87 -0.47
N SER A 157 3.75 -14.11 -0.91
CA SER A 157 3.72 -14.44 -2.35
C SER A 157 2.48 -13.86 -3.02
N ARG A 158 1.32 -13.97 -2.35
CA ARG A 158 0.06 -13.40 -2.84
C ARG A 158 0.11 -11.87 -2.86
N LEU A 159 0.58 -11.25 -1.78
CA LEU A 159 0.66 -9.79 -1.67
C LEU A 159 1.66 -9.18 -2.66
N SER A 160 2.81 -9.84 -2.85
CA SER A 160 3.78 -9.42 -3.87
C SER A 160 3.22 -9.53 -5.30
N THR A 161 2.34 -10.50 -5.56
CA THR A 161 1.64 -10.60 -6.85
C THR A 161 0.69 -9.43 -7.03
N ILE A 162 -0.15 -9.12 -6.03
CA ILE A 162 -1.06 -7.95 -6.09
C ILE A 162 -0.27 -6.65 -6.28
N GLN A 163 0.85 -6.48 -5.57
CA GLN A 163 1.71 -5.32 -5.74
C GLN A 163 2.25 -5.21 -7.18
N THR A 164 2.78 -6.29 -7.74
CA THR A 164 3.29 -6.31 -9.12
C THR A 164 2.18 -6.02 -10.12
N ASP A 165 1.01 -6.60 -9.92
CA ASP A 165 -0.17 -6.37 -10.76
C ASP A 165 -0.64 -4.90 -10.66
N SER A 166 -0.56 -4.28 -9.48
CA SER A 166 -0.84 -2.86 -9.27
C SER A 166 0.13 -1.97 -10.06
N GLU A 167 1.43 -2.26 -10.02
CA GLU A 167 2.45 -1.53 -10.79
C GLU A 167 2.21 -1.64 -12.31
N MET A 168 1.60 -2.73 -12.76
CA MET A 168 1.22 -2.94 -14.16
C MET A 168 -0.18 -2.40 -14.51
N GLY A 169 -0.90 -1.80 -13.56
CA GLY A 169 -2.27 -1.34 -13.76
C GLY A 169 -3.29 -2.46 -13.93
N MET A 170 -3.03 -3.63 -13.32
CA MET A 170 -3.90 -4.81 -13.35
C MET A 170 -4.52 -5.14 -11.99
N ALA A 171 -4.19 -4.38 -10.95
CA ALA A 171 -4.76 -4.45 -9.61
C ALA A 171 -5.00 -3.04 -9.07
N GLY A 172 -5.59 -2.94 -7.87
CA GLY A 172 -5.79 -1.68 -7.15
C GLY A 172 -4.48 -1.03 -6.71
N MET A 173 -4.58 0.20 -6.18
CA MET A 173 -3.42 0.94 -5.69
C MET A 173 -2.85 0.30 -4.43
N THR A 174 -1.53 0.25 -4.32
CA THR A 174 -0.80 -0.12 -3.11
C THR A 174 -0.22 1.13 -2.42
N ARG A 175 0.13 1.02 -1.15
CA ARG A 175 0.72 2.11 -0.36
C ARG A 175 1.77 1.59 0.59
N THR A 176 2.88 2.31 0.67
CA THR A 176 3.95 2.03 1.64
C THR A 176 3.70 2.70 2.99
N VAL A 177 4.41 2.24 4.02
CA VAL A 177 4.44 2.91 5.34
C VAL A 177 4.85 4.37 5.19
N GLY A 178 5.89 4.65 4.39
CA GLY A 178 6.39 6.00 4.18
C GLY A 178 5.39 6.94 3.53
N GLU A 179 4.72 6.49 2.47
CA GLU A 179 3.68 7.26 1.80
C GLU A 179 2.47 7.50 2.71
N THR A 180 2.08 6.48 3.48
CA THR A 180 0.96 6.58 4.42
C THR A 180 1.24 7.58 5.53
N LEU A 181 2.42 7.49 6.17
CA LEU A 181 2.83 8.45 7.19
C LEU A 181 2.90 9.87 6.64
N THR A 182 3.47 10.04 5.44
CA THR A 182 3.54 11.36 4.78
C THR A 182 2.15 11.94 4.58
N SER A 183 1.19 11.15 4.04
CA SER A 183 -0.18 11.61 3.86
C SER A 183 -0.87 11.96 5.18
N LEU A 184 -0.70 11.14 6.22
CA LEU A 184 -1.27 11.42 7.55
C LEU A 184 -0.68 12.69 8.17
N MET A 185 0.62 12.95 7.97
CA MET A 185 1.29 14.14 8.51
C MET A 185 0.94 15.42 7.73
N GLU A 186 0.80 15.34 6.41
CA GLU A 186 0.55 16.50 5.55
C GLU A 186 -0.94 16.82 5.43
N ASP A 187 -1.76 15.80 5.20
CA ASP A 187 -3.18 15.95 4.83
C ASP A 187 -4.12 15.47 5.97
N GLY A 188 -3.58 14.92 7.07
CA GLY A 188 -4.35 14.37 8.20
C GLY A 188 -5.13 13.11 7.83
N SER A 189 -4.98 12.62 6.62
CA SER A 189 -5.73 11.44 6.13
C SER A 189 -4.95 10.69 5.05
N ALA A 190 -5.26 9.40 4.92
CA ALA A 190 -4.68 8.52 3.92
C ALA A 190 -5.71 7.48 3.48
N TYR A 191 -5.50 6.88 2.31
CA TYR A 191 -6.19 5.65 1.94
C TYR A 191 -5.20 4.48 1.96
N LEU A 192 -5.69 3.30 2.32
CA LEU A 192 -4.93 2.06 2.35
C LEU A 192 -5.69 0.95 1.64
N PRO A 193 -5.01 0.12 0.84
CA PRO A 193 -5.66 -1.02 0.20
C PRO A 193 -6.23 -1.99 1.24
N GLY A 194 -7.42 -2.49 0.96
CA GLY A 194 -8.11 -3.47 1.78
C GLY A 194 -7.93 -4.89 1.25
N LEU A 195 -7.88 -5.83 2.16
CA LEU A 195 -7.87 -7.26 1.86
C LEU A 195 -9.06 -7.94 2.53
N VAL A 196 -9.58 -8.98 1.90
CA VAL A 196 -10.60 -9.86 2.47
C VAL A 196 -10.26 -11.31 2.13
N PRO A 197 -10.46 -12.27 3.04
CA PRO A 197 -10.36 -13.69 2.70
C PRO A 197 -11.46 -14.08 1.71
N GLY A 198 -11.09 -14.69 0.58
CA GLY A 198 -12.01 -15.31 -0.36
C GLY A 198 -12.54 -16.67 0.12
N GLU A 199 -13.46 -17.27 -0.61
CA GLU A 199 -14.09 -18.56 -0.27
C GLU A 199 -13.08 -19.71 -0.20
N ASP A 200 -12.00 -19.65 -0.98
CA ASP A 200 -10.91 -20.62 -1.01
C ASP A 200 -9.76 -20.28 -0.04
N GLY A 201 -9.94 -19.25 0.79
CA GLY A 201 -8.93 -18.72 1.70
C GLY A 201 -7.91 -17.78 1.04
N ALA A 202 -7.90 -17.63 -0.28
CA ALA A 202 -7.03 -16.68 -0.96
C ALA A 202 -7.40 -15.23 -0.61
N LEU A 203 -6.41 -14.37 -0.41
CA LEU A 203 -6.64 -12.96 -0.15
C LEU A 203 -7.06 -12.23 -1.44
N LEU A 204 -8.15 -11.50 -1.36
CA LEU A 204 -8.71 -10.68 -2.43
C LEU A 204 -8.69 -9.21 -2.03
N GLU A 205 -8.59 -8.33 -3.03
CA GLU A 205 -8.71 -6.89 -2.83
C GLU A 205 -10.15 -6.52 -2.41
N ALA A 206 -10.26 -5.62 -1.42
CA ALA A 206 -11.53 -5.22 -0.81
C ALA A 206 -11.81 -3.70 -0.91
N GLY A 207 -11.21 -3.04 -1.90
CA GLY A 207 -11.24 -1.58 -2.03
C GLY A 207 -10.26 -0.89 -1.10
N TYR A 208 -10.65 0.25 -0.54
CA TYR A 208 -9.73 1.09 0.26
C TYR A 208 -10.34 1.46 1.61
N GLY A 209 -9.59 1.22 2.67
CA GLY A 209 -9.85 1.82 3.98
C GLY A 209 -9.34 3.26 3.99
N VAL A 210 -10.22 4.21 4.33
CA VAL A 210 -9.84 5.61 4.51
C VAL A 210 -9.55 5.86 5.98
N VAL A 211 -8.34 6.33 6.23
CA VAL A 211 -7.83 6.64 7.57
C VAL A 211 -7.83 8.16 7.76
N LYS A 212 -8.43 8.62 8.85
CA LYS A 212 -8.48 10.02 9.28
C LYS A 212 -7.89 10.13 10.67
N ASP A 213 -6.93 11.03 10.85
CA ASP A 213 -6.23 11.25 12.13
C ASP A 213 -5.67 9.95 12.76
N GLY A 214 -5.23 9.03 11.88
CA GLY A 214 -4.67 7.73 12.26
C GLY A 214 -5.70 6.63 12.52
N MET A 215 -7.00 6.87 12.40
CA MET A 215 -8.08 5.90 12.62
C MET A 215 -8.85 5.61 11.34
N LEU A 216 -9.27 4.36 11.14
CA LEU A 216 -10.11 3.96 10.01
C LEU A 216 -11.49 4.62 10.12
N ALA A 217 -11.79 5.55 9.23
CA ALA A 217 -13.07 6.24 9.14
C ALA A 217 -14.14 5.41 8.40
N GLY A 218 -13.74 4.67 7.37
CA GLY A 218 -14.66 3.83 6.60
C GLY A 218 -14.02 3.22 5.37
N TRP A 219 -14.85 2.64 4.50
CA TRP A 219 -14.43 1.90 3.32
C TRP A 219 -15.01 2.49 2.03
N LEU A 220 -14.17 2.69 1.05
CA LEU A 220 -14.56 2.89 -0.34
C LEU A 220 -14.48 1.56 -1.08
N THR A 221 -15.59 1.13 -1.67
CA THR A 221 -15.68 -0.16 -2.38
C THR A 221 -16.42 0.00 -3.71
N GLY A 222 -16.27 -0.98 -4.61
CA GLY A 222 -16.94 -0.97 -5.91
C GLY A 222 -16.70 0.34 -6.68
N GLU A 223 -17.76 1.00 -7.10
CA GLU A 223 -17.70 2.24 -7.89
C GLU A 223 -16.97 3.39 -7.16
N GLN A 224 -17.11 3.47 -5.82
CA GLN A 224 -16.38 4.49 -5.04
C GLN A 224 -14.86 4.21 -5.01
N ALA A 225 -14.44 2.95 -4.90
CA ALA A 225 -13.03 2.58 -4.96
C ALA A 225 -12.44 2.97 -6.33
N ARG A 226 -13.15 2.68 -7.41
CA ARG A 226 -12.76 3.10 -8.76
C ARG A 226 -12.71 4.63 -8.90
N GLY A 227 -13.67 5.34 -8.32
CA GLY A 227 -13.67 6.80 -8.28
C GLY A 227 -12.44 7.39 -7.56
N LEU A 228 -12.01 6.76 -6.45
CA LEU A 228 -10.79 7.14 -5.74
C LEU A 228 -9.54 6.94 -6.62
N GLU A 229 -9.41 5.77 -7.26
CA GLU A 229 -8.28 5.45 -8.16
C GLU A 229 -8.17 6.49 -9.29
N LEU A 230 -9.29 6.79 -9.93
CA LEU A 230 -9.36 7.77 -11.00
C LEU A 230 -8.95 9.18 -10.52
N ALA A 231 -9.42 9.61 -9.37
CA ALA A 231 -9.06 10.90 -8.77
C ALA A 231 -7.60 10.96 -8.28
N ALA A 232 -7.02 9.81 -7.93
CA ALA A 232 -5.62 9.66 -7.56
C ALA A 232 -4.67 9.48 -8.75
N GLU A 233 -5.15 9.63 -9.98
CA GLU A 233 -4.38 9.48 -11.23
C GLU A 233 -3.86 8.05 -11.46
N GLN A 234 -4.55 7.05 -10.93
CA GLN A 234 -4.20 5.66 -11.14
C GLN A 234 -5.04 5.04 -12.25
N VAL A 235 -4.38 4.25 -13.08
CA VAL A 235 -5.05 3.38 -14.05
C VAL A 235 -5.29 2.06 -13.34
N GLY A 236 -6.53 1.87 -12.87
CA GLY A 236 -6.91 0.63 -12.19
C GLY A 236 -7.20 -0.51 -13.18
N ALA A 237 -7.26 -1.73 -12.64
CA ALA A 237 -7.70 -2.91 -13.36
C ALA A 237 -9.21 -2.87 -13.56
N ASP A 238 -9.67 -2.07 -14.50
CA ASP A 238 -11.09 -1.92 -14.79
C ASP A 238 -11.37 -1.95 -16.28
N ILE A 239 -12.48 -2.61 -16.64
CA ILE A 239 -13.03 -2.58 -17.97
C ILE A 239 -14.44 -2.01 -17.89
N LEU A 240 -14.66 -0.93 -18.59
CA LEU A 240 -15.96 -0.30 -18.70
C LEU A 240 -16.73 -0.99 -19.84
N GLU A 241 -17.80 -1.69 -19.49
CA GLU A 241 -18.78 -2.13 -20.47
C GLU A 241 -19.76 -0.99 -20.73
N LEU A 242 -19.71 -0.46 -21.93
CA LEU A 242 -20.47 0.72 -22.34
C LEU A 242 -21.46 0.33 -23.44
N GLU A 243 -22.69 0.78 -23.29
CA GLU A 243 -23.75 0.59 -24.27
C GLU A 243 -24.12 1.92 -24.92
N THR A 244 -24.30 1.89 -26.26
CA THR A 244 -24.76 3.02 -27.06
C THR A 244 -25.92 2.60 -27.94
N ARG A 245 -26.51 3.52 -28.69
CA ARG A 245 -27.66 3.21 -29.57
C ARG A 245 -27.28 2.26 -30.72
N GLY A 246 -26.04 2.33 -31.19
CA GLY A 246 -25.56 1.52 -32.31
C GLY A 246 -24.91 0.19 -31.92
N GLY A 247 -24.65 -0.03 -30.63
CA GLY A 247 -23.95 -1.19 -30.10
C GLY A 247 -23.20 -0.80 -28.85
N GLY A 248 -22.17 -1.56 -28.48
CA GLY A 248 -21.38 -1.28 -27.28
C GLY A 248 -19.93 -1.67 -27.41
N ALA A 249 -19.17 -1.40 -26.38
CA ALA A 249 -17.76 -1.79 -26.28
C ALA A 249 -17.35 -2.03 -24.83
N ALA A 250 -16.45 -2.99 -24.63
CA ALA A 250 -15.64 -3.10 -23.43
C ALA A 250 -14.37 -2.27 -23.62
N VAL A 251 -14.22 -1.22 -22.84
CA VAL A 251 -13.09 -0.29 -22.95
C VAL A 251 -12.23 -0.31 -21.69
N ARG A 252 -10.93 -0.21 -21.89
CA ARG A 252 -9.95 -0.06 -20.82
C ARG A 252 -9.44 1.39 -20.75
N VAL A 253 -9.33 1.93 -19.54
CA VAL A 253 -8.62 3.18 -19.30
C VAL A 253 -7.13 2.93 -19.38
N THR A 254 -6.41 3.63 -20.28
CA THR A 254 -4.98 3.42 -20.50
C THR A 254 -4.10 4.57 -20.02
N ALA A 255 -4.69 5.74 -19.85
CA ALA A 255 -3.99 6.90 -19.29
C ALA A 255 -4.99 7.81 -18.57
N VAL A 256 -4.50 8.42 -17.52
CA VAL A 256 -5.25 9.30 -16.62
C VAL A 256 -4.42 10.52 -16.32
N SER A 257 -5.01 11.70 -16.33
CA SER A 257 -4.44 12.90 -15.71
C SER A 257 -5.52 13.71 -15.03
N VAL A 258 -5.21 14.27 -13.86
CA VAL A 258 -6.13 15.04 -13.04
C VAL A 258 -5.51 16.39 -12.71
N SER A 259 -6.24 17.47 -12.96
CA SER A 259 -5.90 18.81 -12.47
C SER A 259 -6.94 19.25 -11.45
N CYS A 260 -6.49 19.89 -10.38
CA CYS A 260 -7.32 20.46 -9.33
C CYS A 260 -7.12 21.98 -9.32
N VAL A 261 -8.16 22.72 -9.67
CA VAL A 261 -8.12 24.17 -9.76
C VAL A 261 -9.04 24.79 -8.70
N PRO A 262 -8.50 25.58 -7.75
CA PRO A 262 -9.32 26.22 -6.75
C PRO A 262 -10.07 27.45 -7.32
N GLU A 263 -11.32 27.58 -6.95
CA GLU A 263 -12.18 28.72 -7.28
C GLU A 263 -12.33 29.65 -6.09
N PHE A 264 -12.07 30.93 -6.30
CA PHE A 264 -12.14 31.95 -5.26
C PHE A 264 -13.12 33.06 -5.60
N SER A 265 -13.88 33.51 -4.59
CA SER A 265 -14.59 34.77 -4.60
C SER A 265 -13.93 35.74 -3.60
N GLY A 266 -13.12 36.66 -4.10
CA GLY A 266 -12.21 37.45 -3.27
C GLY A 266 -11.15 36.56 -2.61
N GLU A 267 -11.11 36.53 -1.27
CA GLU A 267 -10.20 35.66 -0.50
C GLU A 267 -10.86 34.34 -0.06
N ARG A 268 -12.14 34.17 -0.28
CA ARG A 268 -12.88 32.97 0.14
C ARG A 268 -12.80 31.91 -0.96
N LEU A 269 -12.41 30.72 -0.59
CA LEU A 269 -12.52 29.52 -1.44
C LEU A 269 -14.02 29.17 -1.57
N THR A 270 -14.52 29.09 -2.80
CA THR A 270 -15.92 28.78 -3.10
C THR A 270 -16.11 27.39 -3.67
N GLY A 271 -15.07 26.85 -4.33
CA GLY A 271 -15.13 25.53 -4.95
C GLY A 271 -13.78 25.03 -5.40
N LEU A 272 -13.78 23.79 -5.88
CA LEU A 272 -12.68 23.18 -6.61
C LEU A 272 -13.21 22.64 -7.94
N GLU A 273 -12.51 22.86 -9.02
CA GLU A 273 -12.70 22.12 -10.28
C GLU A 273 -11.69 20.97 -10.35
N LEU A 274 -12.20 19.74 -10.42
CA LEU A 274 -11.41 18.53 -10.65
C LEU A 274 -11.59 18.10 -12.10
N ALA A 275 -10.67 18.52 -12.97
CA ALA A 275 -10.71 18.20 -14.40
C ALA A 275 -9.87 16.96 -14.69
N CYS A 276 -10.52 15.93 -15.18
CA CYS A 276 -9.97 14.60 -15.41
C CYS A 276 -9.93 14.30 -16.91
N ARG A 277 -8.77 13.93 -17.45
CA ARG A 277 -8.62 13.47 -18.84
C ARG A 277 -8.32 11.99 -18.88
N ARG A 278 -8.95 11.27 -19.82
CA ARG A 278 -8.87 9.82 -19.97
C ARG A 278 -8.54 9.43 -21.41
N SER A 279 -7.64 8.47 -21.57
CA SER A 279 -7.47 7.75 -22.82
C SER A 279 -8.07 6.37 -22.68
N LEU A 280 -8.96 6.00 -23.59
CA LEU A 280 -9.66 4.75 -23.62
C LEU A 280 -9.18 3.90 -24.79
N ARG A 281 -9.09 2.59 -24.60
CA ARG A 281 -8.84 1.62 -25.66
C ARG A 281 -9.96 0.59 -25.66
N ALA A 282 -10.60 0.39 -26.81
CA ALA A 282 -11.57 -0.69 -26.97
C ALA A 282 -10.82 -2.03 -26.99
N GLU A 283 -11.22 -2.93 -26.10
CA GLU A 283 -10.76 -4.32 -26.06
C GLU A 283 -11.69 -5.23 -26.87
N GLU A 284 -12.98 -4.96 -26.78
CA GLU A 284 -14.04 -5.64 -27.53
C GLU A 284 -15.09 -4.63 -27.99
N SER A 285 -15.75 -4.89 -29.10
CA SER A 285 -16.87 -4.09 -29.62
C SER A 285 -17.93 -4.98 -30.24
N TRP A 286 -19.19 -4.60 -30.08
CA TRP A 286 -20.33 -5.28 -30.69
C TRP A 286 -21.28 -4.27 -31.31
N GLY A 287 -21.88 -4.63 -32.43
CA GLY A 287 -22.62 -3.68 -33.26
C GLY A 287 -21.75 -2.66 -33.94
N GLU A 288 -22.25 -1.46 -34.09
CA GLU A 288 -21.53 -0.31 -34.70
C GLU A 288 -21.62 0.90 -33.75
N PRO A 289 -20.93 0.86 -32.56
CA PRO A 289 -20.99 1.97 -31.63
C PRO A 289 -20.24 3.19 -32.16
N GLU A 290 -20.86 4.35 -32.06
CA GLU A 290 -20.22 5.62 -32.42
C GLU A 290 -19.18 6.00 -31.35
N PRO A 291 -17.92 6.28 -31.72
CA PRO A 291 -16.84 6.62 -30.78
C PRO A 291 -17.20 7.78 -29.83
N ALA A 292 -17.91 8.78 -30.32
CA ALA A 292 -18.34 9.92 -29.53
C ALA A 292 -19.37 9.53 -28.45
N GLU A 293 -20.29 8.61 -28.74
CA GLU A 293 -21.27 8.10 -27.77
C GLU A 293 -20.57 7.25 -26.70
N LEU A 294 -19.57 6.43 -27.07
CA LEU A 294 -18.76 5.67 -26.11
C LEU A 294 -17.98 6.61 -25.17
N CYS A 295 -17.35 7.65 -25.69
CA CYS A 295 -16.65 8.65 -24.86
C CYS A 295 -17.62 9.32 -23.89
N ALA A 296 -18.80 9.77 -24.36
CA ALA A 296 -19.81 10.41 -23.53
C ALA A 296 -20.32 9.47 -22.41
N ALA A 297 -20.57 8.21 -22.73
CA ALA A 297 -20.99 7.20 -21.72
C ALA A 297 -19.89 6.94 -20.67
N ALA A 298 -18.63 6.91 -21.09
CA ALA A 298 -17.50 6.79 -20.17
C ALA A 298 -17.37 8.03 -19.28
N GLU A 299 -17.48 9.23 -19.84
CA GLU A 299 -17.42 10.51 -19.11
C GLU A 299 -18.50 10.58 -18.02
N GLU A 300 -19.74 10.22 -18.36
CA GLU A 300 -20.85 10.19 -17.41
C GLU A 300 -20.58 9.19 -16.28
N ARG A 301 -20.20 7.96 -16.61
CA ARG A 301 -19.97 6.92 -15.61
C ARG A 301 -18.80 7.25 -14.69
N GLU A 302 -17.68 7.74 -15.21
CA GLU A 302 -16.52 8.09 -14.41
C GLU A 302 -16.73 9.35 -13.58
N THR A 303 -17.47 10.34 -14.09
CA THR A 303 -17.90 11.50 -13.30
C THR A 303 -18.72 11.06 -12.08
N ALA A 304 -19.66 10.13 -12.27
CA ALA A 304 -20.46 9.60 -11.17
C ALA A 304 -19.61 8.84 -10.14
N ARG A 305 -18.65 8.02 -10.58
CA ARG A 305 -17.71 7.30 -9.70
C ARG A 305 -16.87 8.23 -8.86
N ILE A 306 -16.23 9.22 -9.48
CA ILE A 306 -15.39 10.20 -8.78
C ILE A 306 -16.22 11.01 -7.80
N SER A 307 -17.40 11.49 -8.23
CA SER A 307 -18.28 12.28 -7.36
C SER A 307 -18.75 11.47 -6.15
N ALA A 308 -19.11 10.19 -6.33
CA ALA A 308 -19.50 9.31 -5.23
C ALA A 308 -18.36 9.07 -4.22
N ALA A 309 -17.11 8.93 -4.70
CA ALA A 309 -15.94 8.84 -3.83
C ALA A 309 -15.73 10.14 -3.04
N LEU A 310 -15.76 11.29 -3.71
CA LEU A 310 -15.55 12.61 -3.09
C LEU A 310 -16.61 12.93 -2.04
N GLU A 311 -17.88 12.66 -2.33
CA GLU A 311 -18.97 12.87 -1.36
C GLU A 311 -18.77 12.00 -0.09
N GLN A 312 -18.31 10.77 -0.25
CA GLN A 312 -18.01 9.92 0.88
C GLN A 312 -16.81 10.44 1.69
N LEU A 313 -15.74 10.91 1.02
CA LEU A 313 -14.57 11.51 1.65
C LEU A 313 -14.93 12.80 2.40
N LYS A 314 -15.77 13.65 1.82
CA LYS A 314 -16.32 14.85 2.48
C LYS A 314 -17.14 14.48 3.73
N GLY A 315 -17.97 13.43 3.63
CA GLY A 315 -18.75 12.93 4.76
C GLY A 315 -17.88 12.46 5.95
N TRP A 316 -16.68 11.98 5.69
CA TRP A 316 -15.70 11.62 6.73
C TRP A 316 -14.72 12.74 7.05
N ASN A 317 -14.81 13.88 6.37
CA ASN A 317 -13.86 14.97 6.45
C ASN A 317 -12.40 14.48 6.25
N ALA A 318 -12.19 13.61 5.28
CA ALA A 318 -10.93 12.93 5.02
C ALA A 318 -10.41 13.24 3.61
N ASP A 319 -9.60 14.28 3.48
CA ASP A 319 -8.95 14.67 2.21
C ASP A 319 -7.73 13.77 1.91
N CYS A 320 -7.96 12.47 1.73
CA CYS A 320 -6.87 11.53 1.44
C CYS A 320 -6.31 11.63 0.00
N LEU A 321 -6.88 12.48 -0.84
CA LEU A 321 -6.38 12.83 -2.17
C LEU A 321 -5.43 14.02 -2.15
N GLY A 322 -5.31 14.73 -1.01
CA GLY A 322 -4.50 15.91 -0.85
C GLY A 322 -5.00 17.08 -1.71
N LEU A 323 -6.31 17.24 -1.85
CA LEU A 323 -6.92 18.33 -2.62
C LEU A 323 -6.53 19.69 -2.05
N ALA A 324 -6.47 19.78 -0.72
CA ALA A 324 -5.93 20.93 0.00
C ALA A 324 -4.54 21.34 -0.50
N ARG A 325 -3.63 20.40 -0.55
CA ARG A 325 -2.25 20.62 -0.97
C ARG A 325 -2.17 20.97 -2.45
N ARG A 326 -2.95 20.31 -3.30
CA ARG A 326 -3.03 20.63 -4.74
C ARG A 326 -3.54 22.05 -4.98
N ALA A 327 -4.61 22.47 -4.27
CA ALA A 327 -5.12 23.84 -4.31
C ALA A 327 -4.08 24.86 -3.82
N GLY A 328 -3.35 24.53 -2.73
CA GLY A 328 -2.28 25.34 -2.18
C GLY A 328 -1.08 25.53 -3.12
N GLN A 329 -0.75 24.55 -3.93
CA GLN A 329 0.30 24.66 -4.94
C GLN A 329 -0.04 25.67 -6.06
N MET A 330 -1.32 25.77 -6.40
CA MET A 330 -1.81 26.70 -7.42
C MET A 330 -1.91 28.13 -6.90
N GLU A 331 -2.30 28.33 -5.63
CA GLU A 331 -2.62 29.64 -5.02
C GLU A 331 -1.99 29.77 -3.62
N SER A 332 -0.68 29.62 -3.52
CA SER A 332 0.06 29.49 -2.26
C SER A 332 -0.16 30.66 -1.27
N ALA A 333 -0.31 31.88 -1.75
CA ALA A 333 -0.53 33.05 -0.88
C ALA A 333 -1.88 32.99 -0.15
N ARG A 334 -2.94 32.60 -0.87
CA ARG A 334 -4.29 32.42 -0.32
C ARG A 334 -4.40 31.18 0.52
N TRP A 335 -3.71 30.12 0.11
CA TRP A 335 -3.70 28.85 0.82
C TRP A 335 -3.19 28.96 2.25
N ASN A 336 -2.13 29.73 2.51
CA ASN A 336 -1.59 29.90 3.85
C ASN A 336 -2.64 30.46 4.85
N ALA A 337 -3.59 31.24 4.37
CA ALA A 337 -4.69 31.74 5.20
C ALA A 337 -5.81 30.69 5.41
N LEU A 338 -6.00 29.79 4.44
CA LEU A 338 -7.09 28.79 4.44
C LEU A 338 -6.70 27.46 5.08
N ARG A 339 -5.41 27.12 5.11
CA ARG A 339 -4.92 25.81 5.57
C ARG A 339 -5.46 25.41 6.94
N ALA A 340 -5.48 26.36 7.88
CA ALA A 340 -5.99 26.09 9.23
C ALA A 340 -7.52 25.87 9.28
N GLN A 341 -8.26 26.37 8.28
CA GLN A 341 -9.71 26.26 8.18
C GLN A 341 -10.14 25.08 7.29
N TRP A 342 -9.20 24.38 6.68
CA TRP A 342 -9.52 23.31 5.74
C TRP A 342 -10.46 22.24 6.30
N PRO A 343 -10.28 21.74 7.55
CA PRO A 343 -11.21 20.77 8.12
C PRO A 343 -12.65 21.26 8.26
N GLU A 344 -12.85 22.57 8.32
CA GLU A 344 -14.19 23.20 8.38
C GLU A 344 -14.74 23.46 6.97
N VAL A 345 -13.87 23.72 6.01
CA VAL A 345 -14.24 24.08 4.64
C VAL A 345 -14.50 22.84 3.78
N PHE A 346 -13.67 21.81 3.88
CA PHE A 346 -13.68 20.65 3.00
C PHE A 346 -15.03 19.89 2.97
N PRO A 347 -15.72 19.64 4.10
CA PRO A 347 -17.02 18.94 4.07
C PRO A 347 -18.11 19.66 3.28
N GLU A 348 -18.06 20.99 3.27
CA GLU A 348 -19.08 21.84 2.63
C GLU A 348 -18.65 22.35 1.24
N LEU A 349 -17.40 22.06 0.83
CA LEU A 349 -16.84 22.59 -0.40
C LEU A 349 -17.54 22.00 -1.62
N GLU A 350 -17.94 22.86 -2.56
CA GLU A 350 -18.40 22.40 -3.87
C GLU A 350 -17.20 21.89 -4.69
N ILE A 351 -17.26 20.64 -5.14
CA ILE A 351 -16.23 20.05 -6.00
C ILE A 351 -16.90 19.67 -7.32
N GLN A 352 -16.60 20.45 -8.35
CA GLN A 352 -17.07 20.19 -9.70
C GLN A 352 -16.12 19.19 -10.36
N VAL A 353 -16.65 18.03 -10.75
CA VAL A 353 -15.92 17.00 -11.48
C VAL A 353 -16.23 17.10 -12.96
N THR A 354 -15.20 17.25 -13.78
CA THR A 354 -15.30 17.23 -15.24
C THR A 354 -14.41 16.13 -15.79
N VAL A 355 -14.99 15.18 -16.51
CA VAL A 355 -14.24 14.11 -17.19
C VAL A 355 -14.27 14.33 -18.67
N GLN A 356 -13.12 14.20 -19.34
CA GLN A 356 -12.96 14.21 -20.77
C GLN A 356 -12.30 12.90 -21.22
N ALA A 357 -13.00 12.11 -22.02
CA ALA A 357 -12.52 10.84 -22.54
C ALA A 357 -12.15 10.98 -24.03
N SER A 358 -11.10 10.26 -24.44
CA SER A 358 -10.72 10.10 -25.83
C SER A 358 -10.47 8.64 -26.12
N LEU A 359 -11.10 8.12 -27.18
CA LEU A 359 -10.88 6.75 -27.64
C LEU A 359 -9.63 6.73 -28.54
N LEU A 360 -8.67 5.87 -28.20
CA LEU A 360 -7.48 5.67 -29.03
C LEU A 360 -7.88 4.91 -30.29
N ALA A 361 -7.32 5.33 -31.42
CA ALA A 361 -7.46 4.57 -32.66
C ALA A 361 -6.85 3.18 -32.50
N ALA A 362 -7.54 2.18 -33.02
CA ALA A 362 -7.10 0.79 -32.99
C ALA A 362 -5.83 0.57 -33.82
#